data_536147dc3cebc7a1d1a258d753e3928a
#
_entry.id   536147dc3cebc7a1d1a258d753e3928a
#
_cell.length_a   1.000
_cell.length_b   1.000
_cell.length_c   1.000
_cell.angle_alpha   90.00
_cell.angle_beta   90.00
_cell.angle_gamma   90.00
#
_symmetry.space_group_name_H-M   'P 1'
#
loop_
_entity.id
_entity.type
_entity.pdbx_description
1 polymer ?
#
loop_
_entity_poly.entity_id
_entity_poly.type
_entity_poly.pdbx_seq_one_letter_code
_entity_poly.pdbx_strand_id
1 'polypeptide(L)'
;MVDISTEYLGLKLQSPIIAGSSGLTNTVDNLKKLADNGAGAVVLKSIFEEEVAYEYADFIASSQKPGHDQQYFDYDGQKNPIAYYDYVIREENLKKNITLVEKSKTAVSIPVIASINCFMQSVEWLSYAKNLESAGADALELNMFFPPTDFKRDAKDTEKLYFDTIEQITGVVSIPIALKISYYFTDLGSMIQRLSNTDIKGLVLFNRFFSPDFDIDTFEVKPSFVFSTPSDLSMSLRWIAIMAEKVNCDLSASTGVHDGDAVIKQLLAGAATVQVASALYDNGIGQIREMLNRLEAWMEKKHFDRLTRFKGKMSQEKSTDPSIYERVQFMRYFGGKKNVQMK
;
A
#
# COMPACT_ATOMS: atom_id res chain seq x y z
N MET A 1 -2.55 25.17 19.35
CA MET A 1 -1.90 24.04 18.64
C MET A 1 -2.97 22.97 18.47
N VAL A 2 -3.22 22.54 17.26
CA VAL A 2 -4.21 21.50 16.95
C VAL A 2 -3.61 20.12 17.17
N ASP A 3 -4.45 19.13 17.52
CA ASP A 3 -4.05 17.73 17.68
C ASP A 3 -4.29 16.98 16.36
N ILE A 4 -3.20 16.61 15.68
CA ILE A 4 -3.22 15.85 14.43
C ILE A 4 -2.97 14.36 14.65
N SER A 5 -2.94 13.89 15.89
CA SER A 5 -2.81 12.47 16.19
C SER A 5 -4.04 11.67 15.72
N THR A 6 -3.83 10.41 15.38
CA THR A 6 -4.89 9.51 14.97
C THR A 6 -4.61 8.09 15.48
N GLU A 7 -5.57 7.21 15.28
CA GLU A 7 -5.42 5.78 15.50
C GLU A 7 -5.58 5.03 14.18
N TYR A 8 -4.73 4.02 13.96
CA TYR A 8 -4.79 3.14 12.81
C TYR A 8 -4.29 1.76 13.20
N LEU A 9 -5.04 0.71 12.88
CA LEU A 9 -4.76 -0.68 13.25
C LEU A 9 -4.66 -0.90 14.78
N GLY A 10 -5.29 -0.06 15.59
CA GLY A 10 -5.13 -0.04 17.04
C GLY A 10 -3.82 0.61 17.53
N LEU A 11 -3.01 1.14 16.61
CA LEU A 11 -1.76 1.86 16.91
C LEU A 11 -2.01 3.36 16.99
N LYS A 12 -1.41 4.02 17.98
CA LYS A 12 -1.45 5.48 18.10
C LYS A 12 -0.38 6.10 17.21
N LEU A 13 -0.80 6.98 16.31
CA LEU A 13 0.06 7.70 15.39
C LEU A 13 0.10 9.19 15.73
N GLN A 14 1.28 9.81 15.71
CA GLN A 14 1.44 11.24 15.95
C GLN A 14 0.86 12.12 14.85
N SER A 15 0.66 11.56 13.64
CA SER A 15 0.06 12.26 12.50
C SER A 15 -0.67 11.27 11.59
N PRO A 16 -1.58 11.72 10.72
CA PRO A 16 -2.31 10.84 9.82
C PRO A 16 -1.53 10.43 8.58
N ILE A 17 -0.30 10.92 8.37
CA ILE A 17 0.49 10.60 7.18
C ILE A 17 1.39 9.43 7.45
N ILE A 18 1.25 8.39 6.63
CA ILE A 18 2.10 7.20 6.62
C ILE A 18 3.00 7.25 5.38
N ALA A 19 4.31 7.05 5.55
CA ALA A 19 5.18 6.81 4.42
C ALA A 19 4.91 5.40 3.88
N GLY A 20 4.31 5.32 2.70
CA GLY A 20 3.91 4.07 2.06
C GLY A 20 5.11 3.25 1.58
N SER A 21 4.89 1.94 1.44
CA SER A 21 5.89 0.99 0.94
C SER A 21 6.50 1.46 -0.37
N SER A 22 7.81 1.65 -0.38
CA SER A 22 8.58 2.15 -1.53
C SER A 22 10.08 1.99 -1.30
N GLY A 23 10.90 2.31 -2.31
CA GLY A 23 12.36 2.37 -2.16
C GLY A 23 12.83 3.39 -1.12
N LEU A 24 12.01 4.38 -0.75
CA LEU A 24 12.33 5.34 0.31
C LEU A 24 12.20 4.76 1.73
N THR A 25 11.55 3.62 1.88
CA THR A 25 11.34 2.95 3.17
C THR A 25 12.16 1.68 3.34
N ASN A 26 13.28 1.55 2.60
CA ASN A 26 14.16 0.37 2.63
C ASN A 26 15.46 0.57 3.41
N THR A 27 15.69 1.75 4.02
CA THR A 27 16.90 2.04 4.81
C THR A 27 16.56 2.76 6.11
N VAL A 28 17.28 2.45 7.17
CA VAL A 28 17.10 3.06 8.50
C VAL A 28 17.29 4.58 8.45
N ASP A 29 18.24 5.07 7.66
CA ASP A 29 18.50 6.52 7.56
C ASP A 29 17.34 7.28 6.94
N ASN A 30 16.68 6.69 5.93
CA ASN A 30 15.48 7.29 5.38
C ASN A 30 14.32 7.22 6.37
N LEU A 31 14.17 6.13 7.12
CA LEU A 31 13.12 6.01 8.14
C LEU A 31 13.25 7.07 9.23
N LYS A 32 14.47 7.37 9.67
CA LYS A 32 14.73 8.50 10.59
C LYS A 32 14.26 9.82 9.98
N LYS A 33 14.66 10.11 8.74
CA LYS A 33 14.25 11.34 8.04
C LYS A 33 12.73 11.44 7.91
N LEU A 34 12.04 10.32 7.61
CA LEU A 34 10.58 10.27 7.52
C LEU A 34 9.94 10.57 8.89
N ALA A 35 10.43 9.97 9.96
CA ALA A 35 9.98 10.22 11.33
C ALA A 35 10.21 11.68 11.76
N ASP A 36 11.40 12.24 11.50
CA ASP A 36 11.78 13.62 11.81
C ASP A 36 10.91 14.63 11.05
N ASN A 37 10.43 14.29 9.86
CA ASN A 37 9.48 15.12 9.11
C ASN A 37 8.01 14.91 9.52
N GLY A 38 7.76 14.07 10.53
CA GLY A 38 6.45 13.93 11.15
C GLY A 38 5.57 12.83 10.58
N ALA A 39 6.13 11.86 9.87
CA ALA A 39 5.36 10.67 9.52
C ALA A 39 4.76 10.01 10.77
N GLY A 40 3.50 9.62 10.72
CA GLY A 40 2.83 8.93 11.82
C GLY A 40 3.24 7.46 11.93
N ALA A 41 3.55 6.83 10.79
CA ALA A 41 4.10 5.48 10.68
C ALA A 41 4.85 5.33 9.37
N VAL A 42 5.58 4.23 9.23
CA VAL A 42 6.24 3.82 7.97
C VAL A 42 5.82 2.41 7.59
N VAL A 43 5.54 2.20 6.31
CA VAL A 43 5.39 0.87 5.72
C VAL A 43 6.68 0.54 5.00
N LEU A 44 7.40 -0.48 5.45
CA LEU A 44 8.66 -0.89 4.84
C LEU A 44 8.46 -1.33 3.39
N LYS A 45 9.53 -1.26 2.59
CA LYS A 45 9.47 -1.78 1.22
C LYS A 45 8.99 -3.23 1.26
N SER A 46 7.97 -3.56 0.46
CA SER A 46 7.40 -4.90 0.40
C SER A 46 8.44 -5.93 -0.04
N ILE A 47 8.33 -7.11 0.50
CA ILE A 47 9.02 -8.29 -0.01
C ILE A 47 8.24 -8.78 -1.21
N PHE A 48 8.87 -8.84 -2.39
CA PHE A 48 8.28 -9.31 -3.63
C PHE A 48 8.84 -10.69 -3.98
N GLU A 49 7.97 -11.62 -4.32
CA GLU A 49 8.37 -12.94 -4.80
C GLU A 49 9.09 -12.85 -6.15
N GLU A 50 8.66 -11.93 -7.01
CA GLU A 50 9.27 -11.69 -8.31
C GLU A 50 10.69 -11.11 -8.19
N GLU A 51 11.00 -10.27 -7.20
CA GLU A 51 12.37 -9.78 -6.95
C GLU A 51 13.30 -10.96 -6.66
N VAL A 52 12.84 -11.93 -5.88
CA VAL A 52 13.58 -13.17 -5.62
C VAL A 52 13.83 -13.94 -6.91
N ALA A 53 12.83 -14.03 -7.79
CA ALA A 53 12.95 -14.73 -9.07
C ALA A 53 13.89 -14.00 -10.04
N TYR A 54 13.91 -12.66 -10.05
CA TYR A 54 14.83 -11.86 -10.88
C TYR A 54 16.28 -11.96 -10.37
N GLU A 55 16.53 -11.81 -9.07
CA GLU A 55 17.86 -11.99 -8.48
C GLU A 55 18.41 -13.38 -8.79
N TYR A 56 17.55 -14.37 -8.82
CA TYR A 56 17.88 -15.73 -9.24
C TYR A 56 18.26 -15.83 -10.72
N ALA A 57 17.48 -15.24 -11.62
CA ALA A 57 17.78 -15.23 -13.05
C ALA A 57 19.10 -14.51 -13.36
N ASP A 58 19.38 -13.39 -12.69
CA ASP A 58 20.64 -12.64 -12.81
C ASP A 58 21.82 -13.44 -12.25
N PHE A 59 21.62 -14.17 -11.15
CA PHE A 59 22.65 -15.06 -10.60
C PHE A 59 22.99 -16.18 -11.57
N ILE A 60 22.00 -16.86 -12.17
CA ILE A 60 22.27 -17.88 -13.20
C ILE A 60 22.98 -17.30 -14.41
N ALA A 61 22.52 -16.14 -14.92
CA ALA A 61 23.14 -15.48 -16.05
C ALA A 61 24.60 -15.08 -15.77
N SER A 62 24.90 -14.67 -14.52
CA SER A 62 26.26 -14.35 -14.09
C SER A 62 27.14 -15.58 -13.90
N SER A 63 26.58 -16.71 -13.42
CA SER A 63 27.30 -17.96 -13.19
C SER A 63 27.59 -18.75 -14.47
N GLN A 64 26.91 -18.46 -15.59
CA GLN A 64 27.17 -19.05 -16.88
C GLN A 64 28.32 -18.39 -17.66
N LYS A 65 29.00 -17.39 -17.10
CA LYS A 65 30.20 -16.80 -17.72
C LYS A 65 31.36 -17.80 -17.70
N PRO A 66 32.12 -17.97 -18.81
CA PRO A 66 33.25 -18.89 -18.84
C PRO A 66 34.32 -18.47 -17.81
N GLY A 67 34.60 -19.35 -16.83
CA GLY A 67 35.61 -19.13 -15.81
C GLY A 67 35.18 -19.39 -14.36
N HIS A 68 33.93 -19.66 -14.11
CA HIS A 68 33.50 -20.19 -12.79
C HIS A 68 33.48 -21.71 -12.84
N ASP A 69 34.29 -22.31 -11.97
CA ASP A 69 34.49 -23.74 -11.86
C ASP A 69 33.17 -24.51 -11.69
N GLN A 70 32.91 -25.44 -12.61
CA GLN A 70 31.83 -26.42 -12.53
C GLN A 70 31.93 -27.37 -11.31
N GLN A 71 32.91 -27.19 -10.43
CA GLN A 71 33.19 -28.08 -9.31
C GLN A 71 32.25 -28.00 -8.10
N TYR A 72 31.29 -27.04 -8.09
CA TYR A 72 30.33 -26.91 -6.97
C TYR A 72 29.04 -27.73 -7.16
N PHE A 73 28.90 -28.51 -8.25
CA PHE A 73 27.65 -29.19 -8.59
C PHE A 73 27.54 -30.63 -8.12
N ASP A 74 28.55 -31.17 -7.43
CA ASP A 74 28.60 -32.59 -7.02
C ASP A 74 28.74 -32.73 -5.51
N TYR A 75 27.83 -32.17 -4.73
CA TYR A 75 27.67 -32.56 -3.33
C TYR A 75 26.23 -33.03 -3.07
N ASP A 76 26.14 -34.34 -2.83
CA ASP A 76 24.98 -35.06 -2.30
C ASP A 76 23.74 -35.22 -3.18
N GLY A 77 23.87 -35.97 -4.29
CA GLY A 77 22.80 -36.86 -4.84
C GLY A 77 21.37 -36.36 -5.00
N GLN A 78 21.03 -35.10 -4.72
CA GLN A 78 19.69 -34.52 -4.78
C GLN A 78 19.62 -33.23 -5.63
N LYS A 79 19.37 -33.36 -6.87
CA LYS A 79 18.10 -33.21 -7.61
C LYS A 79 17.70 -31.87 -8.16
N ASN A 80 18.12 -30.71 -7.71
CA ASN A 80 17.83 -29.48 -8.46
C ASN A 80 18.68 -28.31 -7.93
N PRO A 81 19.77 -27.94 -8.58
CA PRO A 81 20.53 -26.76 -8.21
C PRO A 81 19.65 -25.50 -8.16
N ILE A 82 18.66 -25.44 -9.06
CA ILE A 82 17.65 -24.39 -9.17
C ILE A 82 16.90 -24.21 -7.86
N ALA A 83 16.39 -25.27 -7.25
CA ALA A 83 15.62 -25.19 -6.00
C ALA A 83 16.49 -24.77 -4.79
N TYR A 84 17.77 -25.15 -4.80
CA TYR A 84 18.70 -24.74 -3.74
C TYR A 84 19.02 -23.25 -3.78
N TYR A 85 19.29 -22.68 -4.96
CA TYR A 85 19.58 -21.27 -5.12
C TYR A 85 18.35 -20.39 -4.89
N ASP A 86 17.18 -20.82 -5.33
CA ASP A 86 15.90 -20.15 -5.01
C ASP A 86 15.69 -20.07 -3.48
N TYR A 87 15.94 -21.18 -2.78
CA TYR A 87 15.88 -21.22 -1.32
C TYR A 87 16.88 -20.25 -0.67
N VAL A 88 18.14 -20.23 -1.10
CA VAL A 88 19.19 -19.35 -0.53
C VAL A 88 18.85 -17.86 -0.74
N ILE A 89 18.40 -17.48 -1.94
CA ILE A 89 18.03 -16.10 -2.24
C ILE A 89 16.81 -15.66 -1.40
N ARG A 90 15.83 -16.52 -1.24
CA ARG A 90 14.65 -16.26 -0.38
C ARG A 90 15.05 -16.06 1.09
N GLU A 91 15.94 -16.91 1.61
CA GLU A 91 16.44 -16.76 2.98
C GLU A 91 17.24 -15.46 3.16
N GLU A 92 18.09 -15.09 2.21
CA GLU A 92 18.85 -13.84 2.26
C GLU A 92 17.94 -12.61 2.23
N ASN A 93 16.93 -12.60 1.37
CA ASN A 93 15.96 -11.52 1.30
C ASN A 93 15.13 -11.42 2.58
N LEU A 94 14.67 -12.53 3.12
CA LEU A 94 13.98 -12.55 4.41
C LEU A 94 14.89 -12.00 5.53
N LYS A 95 16.15 -12.43 5.60
CA LYS A 95 17.14 -11.97 6.59
C LYS A 95 17.41 -10.46 6.47
N LYS A 96 17.53 -9.93 5.26
CA LYS A 96 17.66 -8.48 5.01
C LYS A 96 16.46 -7.72 5.60
N ASN A 97 15.24 -8.20 5.36
CA ASN A 97 14.01 -7.57 5.84
C ASN A 97 13.84 -7.69 7.37
N ILE A 98 14.13 -8.85 7.96
CA ILE A 98 14.19 -9.04 9.43
C ILE A 98 15.15 -8.02 10.05
N THR A 99 16.37 -7.94 9.53
CA THR A 99 17.38 -6.99 10.01
C THR A 99 16.92 -5.54 9.85
N LEU A 100 16.20 -5.21 8.77
CA LEU A 100 15.65 -3.88 8.58
C LEU A 100 14.60 -3.57 9.65
N VAL A 101 13.67 -4.49 9.94
CA VAL A 101 12.67 -4.31 11.00
C VAL A 101 13.36 -4.08 12.35
N GLU A 102 14.25 -4.97 12.77
CA GLU A 102 14.98 -4.89 14.05
C GLU A 102 15.71 -3.55 14.23
N LYS A 103 16.47 -3.15 13.20
CA LYS A 103 17.20 -1.88 13.22
C LYS A 103 16.27 -0.68 13.20
N SER A 104 15.16 -0.76 12.49
CA SER A 104 14.18 0.32 12.42
C SER A 104 13.48 0.52 13.75
N LYS A 105 13.11 -0.55 14.45
CA LYS A 105 12.47 -0.50 15.78
C LYS A 105 13.36 0.15 16.84
N THR A 106 14.67 0.05 16.71
CA THR A 106 15.62 0.73 17.61
C THR A 106 15.91 2.18 17.18
N ALA A 107 15.66 2.52 15.93
CA ALA A 107 16.09 3.79 15.34
C ALA A 107 14.99 4.86 15.27
N VAL A 108 13.71 4.47 15.26
CA VAL A 108 12.58 5.40 15.20
C VAL A 108 11.55 5.06 16.27
N SER A 109 10.81 6.11 16.73
CA SER A 109 9.75 5.96 17.74
C SER A 109 8.36 5.77 17.14
N ILE A 110 8.22 5.94 15.82
CA ILE A 110 6.94 5.74 15.11
C ILE A 110 6.74 4.27 14.79
N PRO A 111 5.49 3.81 14.65
CA PRO A 111 5.20 2.44 14.26
C PRO A 111 5.86 2.04 12.93
N VAL A 112 6.42 0.83 12.92
CA VAL A 112 7.06 0.19 11.77
C VAL A 112 6.16 -0.94 11.28
N ILE A 113 5.56 -0.77 10.12
CA ILE A 113 4.66 -1.73 9.47
C ILE A 113 5.48 -2.51 8.45
N ALA A 114 5.62 -3.81 8.65
CA ALA A 114 6.26 -4.67 7.65
C ALA A 114 5.30 -4.92 6.48
N SER A 115 5.81 -5.14 5.27
CA SER A 115 4.96 -5.33 4.10
C SER A 115 5.38 -6.55 3.28
N ILE A 116 4.38 -7.34 2.89
CA ILE A 116 4.54 -8.54 2.07
C ILE A 116 3.64 -8.41 0.84
N ASN A 117 4.21 -8.67 -0.34
CA ASN A 117 3.41 -8.81 -1.56
C ASN A 117 3.01 -10.27 -1.72
N CYS A 118 1.74 -10.58 -1.46
CA CYS A 118 1.19 -11.93 -1.56
C CYS A 118 0.63 -12.14 -2.97
N PHE A 119 1.43 -12.69 -3.88
CA PHE A 119 1.01 -12.99 -5.25
C PHE A 119 0.63 -14.45 -5.46
N MET A 120 1.28 -15.38 -4.74
CA MET A 120 1.02 -16.82 -4.86
C MET A 120 0.59 -17.43 -3.53
N GLN A 121 -0.17 -18.53 -3.59
CA GLN A 121 -0.56 -19.35 -2.42
C GLN A 121 0.62 -20.20 -1.94
N SER A 122 1.71 -19.59 -1.51
CA SER A 122 2.83 -20.34 -0.97
C SER A 122 2.77 -20.33 0.57
N VAL A 123 3.03 -21.47 1.18
CA VAL A 123 3.08 -21.63 2.65
C VAL A 123 4.22 -20.80 3.26
N GLU A 124 5.15 -20.37 2.45
CA GLU A 124 6.34 -19.60 2.84
C GLU A 124 5.99 -18.22 3.40
N TRP A 125 4.91 -17.58 2.88
CA TRP A 125 4.44 -16.29 3.39
C TRP A 125 4.03 -16.33 4.86
N LEU A 126 3.55 -17.46 5.34
CA LEU A 126 3.21 -17.65 6.75
C LEU A 126 4.46 -17.57 7.62
N SER A 127 5.55 -18.21 7.17
CA SER A 127 6.86 -18.13 7.84
C SER A 127 7.40 -16.70 7.80
N TYR A 128 7.29 -16.01 6.65
CA TYR A 128 7.74 -14.62 6.51
C TYR A 128 6.98 -13.69 7.47
N ALA A 129 5.66 -13.78 7.51
CA ALA A 129 4.82 -13.01 8.41
C ALA A 129 5.23 -13.22 9.87
N LYS A 130 5.45 -14.48 10.29
CA LYS A 130 5.88 -14.83 11.65
C LYS A 130 7.27 -14.30 11.99
N ASN A 131 8.20 -14.36 11.07
CA ASN A 131 9.56 -13.85 11.26
C ASN A 131 9.57 -12.32 11.39
N LEU A 132 8.77 -11.60 10.58
CA LEU A 132 8.65 -10.14 10.66
C LEU A 132 7.99 -9.70 11.98
N GLU A 133 6.97 -10.42 12.45
CA GLU A 133 6.39 -10.22 13.79
C GLU A 133 7.46 -10.43 14.87
N SER A 134 8.22 -11.53 14.80
CA SER A 134 9.28 -11.84 15.76
C SER A 134 10.41 -10.82 15.78
N ALA A 135 10.69 -10.18 14.64
CA ALA A 135 11.63 -9.06 14.50
C ALA A 135 11.12 -7.75 15.14
N GLY A 136 9.86 -7.71 15.58
CA GLY A 136 9.27 -6.58 16.29
C GLY A 136 8.48 -5.61 15.43
N ALA A 137 8.01 -6.01 14.24
CA ALA A 137 7.06 -5.21 13.47
C ALA A 137 5.79 -4.91 14.30
N ASP A 138 5.29 -3.67 14.23
CA ASP A 138 4.08 -3.27 14.96
C ASP A 138 2.80 -3.71 14.26
N ALA A 139 2.86 -3.90 12.94
CA ALA A 139 1.76 -4.37 12.11
C ALA A 139 2.31 -4.99 10.81
N LEU A 140 1.43 -5.66 10.08
CA LEU A 140 1.73 -6.22 8.78
C LEU A 140 0.80 -5.61 7.71
N GLU A 141 1.36 -5.14 6.59
CA GLU A 141 0.59 -4.76 5.40
C GLU A 141 0.72 -5.86 4.35
N LEU A 142 -0.39 -6.52 4.04
CA LEU A 142 -0.48 -7.47 2.93
C LEU A 142 -0.83 -6.71 1.67
N ASN A 143 0.08 -6.69 0.71
CA ASN A 143 -0.18 -6.11 -0.59
C ASN A 143 -0.65 -7.21 -1.52
N MET A 144 -1.95 -7.27 -1.78
CA MET A 144 -2.56 -8.32 -2.59
C MET A 144 -3.10 -7.76 -3.89
N PHE A 145 -2.60 -8.34 -4.98
CA PHE A 145 -3.10 -8.03 -6.31
C PHE A 145 -3.07 -9.26 -7.20
N PHE A 146 -4.23 -9.63 -7.67
CA PHE A 146 -4.40 -10.65 -8.69
C PHE A 146 -4.96 -9.99 -9.95
N PRO A 147 -4.12 -9.74 -10.98
CA PRO A 147 -4.59 -9.10 -12.20
C PRO A 147 -5.66 -9.98 -12.86
N PRO A 148 -6.76 -9.40 -13.37
CA PRO A 148 -7.84 -10.14 -14.02
C PRO A 148 -7.43 -10.54 -15.46
N THR A 149 -6.23 -11.06 -15.63
CA THR A 149 -5.61 -11.47 -16.91
C THR A 149 -5.43 -12.96 -17.03
N ASP A 150 -5.75 -13.71 -15.99
CA ASP A 150 -5.81 -15.18 -16.04
C ASP A 150 -7.21 -15.61 -16.50
N PHE A 151 -7.35 -15.90 -17.80
CA PHE A 151 -8.64 -16.29 -18.39
C PHE A 151 -9.13 -17.69 -17.98
N LYS A 152 -8.36 -18.43 -17.19
CA LYS A 152 -8.75 -19.74 -16.64
C LYS A 152 -9.34 -19.63 -15.24
N ARG A 153 -9.22 -18.48 -14.62
CA ARG A 153 -9.70 -18.21 -13.25
C ARG A 153 -10.93 -17.32 -13.32
N ASP A 154 -12.00 -17.71 -12.65
CA ASP A 154 -13.18 -16.87 -12.54
C ASP A 154 -13.07 -15.84 -11.40
N ALA A 155 -14.07 -14.94 -11.31
CA ALA A 155 -14.06 -13.89 -10.29
C ALA A 155 -14.17 -14.46 -8.87
N LYS A 156 -14.93 -15.55 -8.68
CA LYS A 156 -15.11 -16.18 -7.36
C LYS A 156 -13.82 -16.84 -6.88
N ASP A 157 -13.12 -17.50 -7.78
CA ASP A 157 -11.83 -18.11 -7.46
C ASP A 157 -10.81 -17.05 -7.09
N THR A 158 -10.80 -15.92 -7.82
CA THR A 158 -9.92 -14.79 -7.49
C THR A 158 -10.26 -14.18 -6.13
N GLU A 159 -11.55 -13.94 -5.84
CA GLU A 159 -11.98 -13.44 -4.54
C GLU A 159 -11.62 -14.41 -3.41
N LYS A 160 -11.82 -15.71 -3.61
CA LYS A 160 -11.48 -16.75 -2.64
C LYS A 160 -10.02 -16.67 -2.18
N LEU A 161 -9.09 -16.39 -3.10
CA LEU A 161 -7.67 -16.23 -2.76
C LEU A 161 -7.42 -15.17 -1.69
N TYR A 162 -8.17 -14.05 -1.73
CA TYR A 162 -8.04 -13.02 -0.71
C TYR A 162 -8.45 -13.54 0.67
N PHE A 163 -9.59 -14.21 0.75
CA PHE A 163 -10.09 -14.73 2.04
C PHE A 163 -9.23 -15.85 2.59
N ASP A 164 -8.83 -16.81 1.75
CA ASP A 164 -7.96 -17.92 2.16
C ASP A 164 -6.60 -17.40 2.67
N THR A 165 -6.01 -16.41 2.01
CA THR A 165 -4.74 -15.81 2.43
C THR A 165 -4.88 -15.08 3.76
N ILE A 166 -5.95 -14.29 3.93
CA ILE A 166 -6.22 -13.58 5.19
C ILE A 166 -6.37 -14.59 6.34
N GLU A 167 -7.21 -15.62 6.18
CA GLU A 167 -7.44 -16.65 7.18
C GLU A 167 -6.15 -17.34 7.62
N GLN A 168 -5.30 -17.69 6.65
CA GLN A 168 -4.02 -18.35 6.93
C GLN A 168 -3.07 -17.44 7.71
N ILE A 169 -2.92 -16.16 7.30
CA ILE A 169 -1.96 -15.26 7.94
C ILE A 169 -2.45 -14.82 9.32
N THR A 170 -3.74 -14.51 9.48
CA THR A 170 -4.32 -14.15 10.79
C THR A 170 -4.26 -15.30 11.79
N GLY A 171 -4.20 -16.55 11.30
CA GLY A 171 -3.99 -17.73 12.13
C GLY A 171 -2.57 -17.90 12.68
N VAL A 172 -1.55 -17.20 12.13
CA VAL A 172 -0.16 -17.40 12.54
C VAL A 172 0.50 -16.17 13.19
N VAL A 173 -0.02 -14.96 12.97
CA VAL A 173 0.49 -13.73 13.59
C VAL A 173 -0.54 -13.12 14.54
N SER A 174 -0.07 -12.42 15.57
CA SER A 174 -0.90 -11.70 16.54
C SER A 174 -0.92 -10.19 16.34
N ILE A 175 0.04 -9.65 15.58
CA ILE A 175 0.07 -8.23 15.22
C ILE A 175 -1.05 -7.88 14.24
N PRO A 176 -1.57 -6.63 14.29
CA PRO A 176 -2.65 -6.23 13.42
C PRO A 176 -2.24 -6.24 11.95
N ILE A 177 -3.21 -6.57 11.08
CA ILE A 177 -3.01 -6.70 9.64
C ILE A 177 -3.80 -5.64 8.91
N ALA A 178 -3.14 -4.91 8.00
CA ALA A 178 -3.77 -4.12 6.95
C ALA A 178 -3.73 -4.89 5.63
N LEU A 179 -4.79 -4.79 4.85
CA LEU A 179 -4.85 -5.35 3.50
C LEU A 179 -4.88 -4.22 2.47
N LYS A 180 -3.89 -4.17 1.60
CA LYS A 180 -3.83 -3.22 0.48
C LYS A 180 -4.27 -3.92 -0.80
N ILE A 181 -5.34 -3.40 -1.42
CA ILE A 181 -5.99 -3.99 -2.58
C ILE A 181 -5.97 -3.06 -3.79
N SER A 182 -6.25 -3.64 -4.97
CA SER A 182 -6.60 -2.88 -6.17
C SER A 182 -8.11 -2.60 -6.21
N TYR A 183 -8.53 -1.90 -7.26
CA TYR A 183 -9.95 -1.66 -7.54
C TYR A 183 -10.51 -2.59 -8.64
N TYR A 184 -9.77 -3.61 -9.05
CA TYR A 184 -10.19 -4.55 -10.10
C TYR A 184 -11.09 -5.66 -9.56
N PHE A 185 -12.29 -5.29 -9.17
CA PHE A 185 -13.34 -6.22 -8.75
C PHE A 185 -14.64 -5.87 -9.46
N THR A 186 -15.42 -6.86 -9.85
CA THR A 186 -16.73 -6.67 -10.47
C THR A 186 -17.69 -5.94 -9.53
N ASP A 187 -17.65 -6.29 -8.22
CA ASP A 187 -18.44 -5.66 -7.16
C ASP A 187 -17.51 -5.17 -6.05
N LEU A 188 -16.78 -4.09 -6.32
CA LEU A 188 -15.77 -3.55 -5.42
C LEU A 188 -16.34 -3.16 -4.05
N GLY A 189 -17.54 -2.57 -3.99
CA GLY A 189 -18.15 -2.16 -2.72
C GLY A 189 -18.44 -3.34 -1.81
N SER A 190 -19.06 -4.39 -2.35
CA SER A 190 -19.33 -5.63 -1.63
C SER A 190 -18.03 -6.33 -1.20
N MET A 191 -17.03 -6.34 -2.08
CA MET A 191 -15.73 -6.95 -1.76
C MET A 191 -15.04 -6.23 -0.60
N ILE A 192 -14.98 -4.89 -0.60
CA ILE A 192 -14.42 -4.10 0.50
C ILE A 192 -15.17 -4.39 1.81
N GLN A 193 -16.51 -4.42 1.77
CA GLN A 193 -17.32 -4.69 2.95
C GLN A 193 -17.07 -6.11 3.49
N ARG A 194 -17.04 -7.12 2.63
CA ARG A 194 -16.76 -8.51 3.00
C ARG A 194 -15.37 -8.67 3.61
N LEU A 195 -14.34 -8.04 3.01
CA LEU A 195 -12.98 -8.04 3.54
C LEU A 195 -12.91 -7.37 4.93
N SER A 196 -13.63 -6.27 5.14
CA SER A 196 -13.67 -5.60 6.45
C SER A 196 -14.33 -6.42 7.57
N ASN A 197 -15.05 -7.50 7.22
CA ASN A 197 -15.66 -8.43 8.16
C ASN A 197 -14.75 -9.64 8.50
N THR A 198 -13.54 -9.67 7.95
CA THR A 198 -12.52 -10.65 8.35
C THR A 198 -11.71 -10.13 9.55
N ASP A 199 -10.68 -10.86 9.96
CA ASP A 199 -9.84 -10.49 11.11
C ASP A 199 -8.82 -9.36 10.81
N ILE A 200 -8.80 -8.79 9.61
CA ILE A 200 -7.97 -7.62 9.31
C ILE A 200 -8.42 -6.39 10.10
N LYS A 201 -7.47 -5.51 10.40
CA LYS A 201 -7.75 -4.27 11.15
C LYS A 201 -7.80 -3.03 10.28
N GLY A 202 -7.36 -3.14 9.01
CA GLY A 202 -7.40 -2.00 8.09
C GLY A 202 -7.40 -2.42 6.63
N LEU A 203 -7.93 -1.52 5.78
CA LEU A 203 -7.90 -1.61 4.33
C LEU A 203 -7.21 -0.39 3.76
N VAL A 204 -6.27 -0.62 2.84
CA VAL A 204 -5.58 0.45 2.11
C VAL A 204 -6.16 0.54 0.70
N LEU A 205 -6.78 1.67 0.38
CA LEU A 205 -7.44 1.94 -0.90
C LEU A 205 -6.71 3.05 -1.64
N PHE A 206 -5.98 2.81 -2.72
CA PHE A 206 -5.74 1.55 -3.40
C PHE A 206 -4.25 1.37 -3.70
N ASN A 207 -3.85 0.14 -4.05
CA ASN A 207 -2.59 -0.09 -4.70
C ASN A 207 -2.62 0.50 -6.11
N ARG A 208 -1.47 0.98 -6.57
CA ARG A 208 -1.31 1.50 -7.93
C ARG A 208 -0.47 0.54 -8.74
N PHE A 209 -0.97 0.22 -9.93
CA PHE A 209 -0.25 -0.63 -10.84
C PHE A 209 0.53 0.18 -11.86
N PHE A 210 1.61 -0.42 -12.26
CA PHE A 210 2.35 -0.09 -13.44
C PHE A 210 1.44 -0.18 -14.68
N SER A 211 1.45 0.87 -15.49
CA SER A 211 0.80 0.86 -16.78
C SER A 211 1.85 0.78 -17.88
N PRO A 212 1.77 -0.22 -18.78
CA PRO A 212 2.67 -0.29 -19.92
C PRO A 212 2.39 0.87 -20.87
N ASP A 213 3.45 1.41 -21.48
CA ASP A 213 3.39 2.28 -22.61
C ASP A 213 4.18 1.67 -23.77
N PHE A 214 3.95 2.12 -24.98
CA PHE A 214 4.61 1.57 -26.16
C PHE A 214 5.46 2.65 -26.82
N ASP A 215 6.72 2.30 -27.09
CA ASP A 215 7.52 3.06 -28.03
C ASP A 215 7.09 2.71 -29.46
N ILE A 216 6.52 3.67 -30.14
CA ILE A 216 5.98 3.45 -31.50
C ILE A 216 7.05 3.31 -32.57
N ASP A 217 8.29 3.71 -32.28
CA ASP A 217 9.41 3.63 -33.21
C ASP A 217 10.21 2.33 -33.04
N THR A 218 10.42 1.89 -31.79
CA THR A 218 11.16 0.66 -31.48
C THR A 218 10.27 -0.56 -31.26
N PHE A 219 8.95 -0.37 -31.11
CA PHE A 219 7.97 -1.41 -30.76
C PHE A 219 8.26 -2.10 -29.41
N GLU A 220 8.91 -1.37 -28.50
CA GLU A 220 9.21 -1.86 -27.16
C GLU A 220 8.17 -1.39 -26.15
N VAL A 221 7.93 -2.24 -25.14
CA VAL A 221 7.13 -1.86 -23.97
C VAL A 221 7.98 -1.02 -23.04
N LYS A 222 7.56 0.21 -22.76
CA LYS A 222 8.24 1.11 -21.83
C LYS A 222 7.44 1.22 -20.52
N PRO A 223 8.14 1.36 -19.38
CA PRO A 223 7.50 1.74 -18.12
C PRO A 223 7.00 3.18 -18.22
N SER A 224 5.68 3.36 -18.13
CA SER A 224 5.04 4.66 -18.15
C SER A 224 4.33 4.91 -16.83
N PHE A 225 4.29 6.20 -16.42
CA PHE A 225 3.53 6.62 -15.24
C PHE A 225 3.86 5.83 -13.96
N VAL A 226 5.15 5.64 -13.69
CA VAL A 226 5.62 4.93 -12.49
C VAL A 226 5.10 5.59 -11.22
N PHE A 227 5.08 6.93 -11.15
CA PHE A 227 4.53 7.69 -10.03
C PHE A 227 3.08 8.08 -10.27
N SER A 228 2.30 8.16 -9.19
CA SER A 228 0.95 8.70 -9.25
C SER A 228 0.98 10.19 -9.54
N THR A 229 -0.11 10.69 -10.10
CA THR A 229 -0.38 12.11 -10.31
C THR A 229 -1.48 12.60 -9.37
N PRO A 230 -1.65 13.91 -9.14
CA PRO A 230 -2.75 14.44 -8.34
C PRO A 230 -4.16 14.02 -8.82
N SER A 231 -4.33 13.73 -10.11
CA SER A 231 -5.60 13.26 -10.68
C SER A 231 -5.99 11.84 -10.23
N ASP A 232 -5.01 11.02 -9.88
CA ASP A 232 -5.24 9.65 -9.38
C ASP A 232 -5.94 9.65 -8.00
N LEU A 233 -5.95 10.78 -7.28
CA LEU A 233 -6.67 10.96 -6.03
C LEU A 233 -8.17 10.64 -6.16
N SER A 234 -8.75 10.90 -7.32
CA SER A 234 -10.19 10.79 -7.54
C SER A 234 -10.77 9.42 -7.24
N MET A 235 -10.03 8.36 -7.54
CA MET A 235 -10.45 6.98 -7.30
C MET A 235 -10.49 6.65 -5.81
N SER A 236 -9.38 6.88 -5.10
CA SER A 236 -9.31 6.58 -3.66
C SER A 236 -10.26 7.49 -2.88
N LEU A 237 -10.35 8.78 -3.20
CA LEU A 237 -11.25 9.73 -2.53
C LEU A 237 -12.71 9.29 -2.60
N ARG A 238 -13.15 8.88 -3.81
CA ARG A 238 -14.51 8.40 -4.00
C ARG A 238 -14.83 7.17 -3.16
N TRP A 239 -13.96 6.18 -3.18
CA TRP A 239 -14.21 4.91 -2.49
C TRP A 239 -14.04 5.01 -0.98
N ILE A 240 -13.10 5.82 -0.48
CA ILE A 240 -13.04 6.16 0.95
C ILE A 240 -14.36 6.80 1.39
N ALA A 241 -14.86 7.81 0.66
CA ALA A 241 -16.10 8.48 1.02
C ALA A 241 -17.34 7.56 1.01
N ILE A 242 -17.40 6.63 0.06
CA ILE A 242 -18.52 5.67 -0.05
C ILE A 242 -18.46 4.63 1.08
N MET A 243 -17.27 4.16 1.43
CA MET A 243 -17.09 3.01 2.31
C MET A 243 -16.89 3.38 3.79
N ALA A 244 -16.57 4.63 4.12
CA ALA A 244 -16.15 5.06 5.46
C ALA A 244 -17.09 4.63 6.61
N GLU A 245 -18.41 4.60 6.38
CA GLU A 245 -19.39 4.20 7.38
C GLU A 245 -19.94 2.76 7.13
N LYS A 246 -19.35 2.02 6.18
CA LYS A 246 -19.86 0.70 5.73
C LYS A 246 -18.89 -0.44 6.01
N VAL A 247 -17.76 -0.15 6.63
CA VAL A 247 -16.71 -1.12 6.94
C VAL A 247 -16.47 -1.21 8.43
N ASN A 248 -16.02 -2.36 8.90
CA ASN A 248 -15.73 -2.65 10.31
C ASN A 248 -14.22 -2.59 10.64
N CYS A 249 -13.43 -1.97 9.78
CA CYS A 249 -12.00 -1.79 9.97
C CYS A 249 -11.57 -0.37 9.57
N ASP A 250 -10.35 0.02 9.90
CA ASP A 250 -9.81 1.31 9.50
C ASP A 250 -9.60 1.41 7.98
N LEU A 251 -9.83 2.60 7.43
CA LEU A 251 -9.50 2.91 6.04
C LEU A 251 -8.27 3.80 5.97
N SER A 252 -7.28 3.39 5.19
CA SER A 252 -6.14 4.21 4.79
C SER A 252 -6.23 4.54 3.31
N ALA A 253 -6.17 5.83 2.97
CA ALA A 253 -6.18 6.25 1.58
C ALA A 253 -4.77 6.17 0.98
N SER A 254 -4.66 5.77 -0.27
CA SER A 254 -3.39 5.72 -1.00
C SER A 254 -3.61 6.13 -2.45
N THR A 255 -2.52 6.57 -3.10
CA THR A 255 -2.48 6.98 -4.52
C THR A 255 -3.07 8.38 -4.77
N GLY A 256 -2.31 9.22 -5.44
CA GLY A 256 -2.71 10.57 -5.84
C GLY A 256 -2.63 11.63 -4.74
N VAL A 257 -2.06 11.33 -3.59
CA VAL A 257 -1.87 12.29 -2.48
C VAL A 257 -0.54 12.98 -2.66
N HIS A 258 -0.57 14.22 -3.17
CA HIS A 258 0.63 14.99 -3.51
C HIS A 258 0.82 16.25 -2.67
N ASP A 259 -0.24 16.71 -1.98
CA ASP A 259 -0.23 17.91 -1.16
C ASP A 259 -1.13 17.79 0.09
N GLY A 260 -1.07 18.81 0.97
CA GLY A 260 -1.87 18.82 2.18
C GLY A 260 -3.37 18.97 1.95
N ASP A 261 -3.81 19.56 0.83
CA ASP A 261 -5.23 19.63 0.48
C ASP A 261 -5.78 18.23 0.12
N ALA A 262 -4.97 17.39 -0.54
CA ALA A 262 -5.31 16.01 -0.80
C ALA A 262 -5.44 15.19 0.51
N VAL A 263 -4.54 15.41 1.49
CA VAL A 263 -4.63 14.82 2.83
C VAL A 263 -5.95 15.21 3.50
N ILE A 264 -6.27 16.53 3.54
CA ILE A 264 -7.51 17.04 4.13
C ILE A 264 -8.74 16.41 3.47
N LYS A 265 -8.77 16.29 2.14
CA LYS A 265 -9.87 15.66 1.40
C LYS A 265 -10.08 14.22 1.80
N GLN A 266 -9.01 13.43 1.93
CA GLN A 266 -9.10 12.03 2.34
C GLN A 266 -9.60 11.87 3.78
N LEU A 267 -9.15 12.71 4.70
CA LEU A 267 -9.65 12.73 6.08
C LEU A 267 -11.12 13.14 6.14
N LEU A 268 -11.53 14.16 5.38
CA LEU A 268 -12.95 14.55 5.25
C LEU A 268 -13.81 13.43 4.66
N ALA A 269 -13.28 12.65 3.74
CA ALA A 269 -13.95 11.46 3.17
C ALA A 269 -14.13 10.35 4.21
N GLY A 270 -13.25 10.25 5.21
CA GLY A 270 -13.34 9.27 6.30
C GLY A 270 -12.12 8.38 6.48
N ALA A 271 -11.04 8.61 5.73
CA ALA A 271 -9.78 7.89 5.97
C ALA A 271 -9.26 8.14 7.40
N ALA A 272 -8.77 7.10 8.05
CA ALA A 272 -8.06 7.21 9.33
C ALA A 272 -6.63 7.74 9.10
N THR A 273 -6.02 7.33 8.00
CA THR A 273 -4.66 7.70 7.60
C THR A 273 -4.55 7.84 6.09
N VAL A 274 -3.43 8.40 5.65
CA VAL A 274 -3.12 8.62 4.23
C VAL A 274 -1.71 8.13 3.95
N GLN A 275 -1.54 7.21 3.02
CA GLN A 275 -0.24 6.74 2.58
C GLN A 275 0.30 7.59 1.43
N VAL A 276 1.55 8.03 1.53
CA VAL A 276 2.27 8.82 0.53
C VAL A 276 3.55 8.12 0.11
N ALA A 277 3.83 8.11 -1.19
CA ALA A 277 5.07 7.60 -1.77
C ALA A 277 5.53 8.47 -2.94
N SER A 278 4.77 8.55 -4.04
CA SER A 278 5.15 9.28 -5.26
C SER A 278 5.51 10.75 -4.97
N ALA A 279 4.72 11.44 -4.14
CA ALA A 279 4.99 12.81 -3.75
C ALA A 279 6.35 13.00 -3.05
N LEU A 280 6.84 11.96 -2.36
CA LEU A 280 8.14 12.00 -1.69
C LEU A 280 9.30 11.78 -2.65
N TYR A 281 9.09 11.05 -3.76
CA TYR A 281 10.07 10.97 -4.84
C TYR A 281 10.16 12.29 -5.61
N ASP A 282 9.02 12.92 -5.89
CA ASP A 282 8.95 14.15 -6.66
C ASP A 282 9.49 15.36 -5.89
N ASN A 283 9.16 15.48 -4.60
CA ASN A 283 9.40 16.69 -3.79
C ASN A 283 10.35 16.46 -2.61
N GLY A 284 10.85 15.24 -2.41
CA GLY A 284 11.68 14.88 -1.27
C GLY A 284 10.88 14.56 -0.01
N ILE A 285 11.56 13.97 0.99
CA ILE A 285 10.96 13.53 2.26
C ILE A 285 10.33 14.68 3.06
N GLY A 286 10.85 15.91 2.91
CA GLY A 286 10.32 17.12 3.54
C GLY A 286 8.86 17.44 3.18
N GLN A 287 8.34 16.87 2.08
CA GLN A 287 6.94 17.04 1.66
C GLN A 287 5.94 16.59 2.73
N ILE A 288 6.30 15.65 3.60
CA ILE A 288 5.46 15.25 4.74
C ILE A 288 5.20 16.46 5.65
N ARG A 289 6.26 17.20 6.01
CA ARG A 289 6.14 18.38 6.87
C ARG A 289 5.26 19.45 6.24
N GLU A 290 5.42 19.71 4.95
CA GLU A 290 4.59 20.67 4.22
C GLU A 290 3.11 20.27 4.19
N MET A 291 2.83 18.97 3.99
CA MET A 291 1.47 18.44 4.05
C MET A 291 0.85 18.64 5.45
N LEU A 292 1.63 18.36 6.51
CA LEU A 292 1.17 18.53 7.89
C LEU A 292 0.95 20.00 8.24
N ASN A 293 1.88 20.89 7.88
CA ASN A 293 1.72 22.34 8.08
C ASN A 293 0.43 22.86 7.42
N ARG A 294 0.12 22.36 6.21
CA ARG A 294 -1.11 22.73 5.50
C ARG A 294 -2.37 22.20 6.21
N LEU A 295 -2.32 20.98 6.73
CA LEU A 295 -3.41 20.37 7.50
C LEU A 295 -3.68 21.18 8.79
N GLU A 296 -2.63 21.48 9.56
CA GLU A 296 -2.72 22.23 10.81
C GLU A 296 -3.30 23.64 10.58
N ALA A 297 -2.77 24.37 9.60
CA ALA A 297 -3.27 25.71 9.24
C ALA A 297 -4.73 25.69 8.80
N TRP A 298 -5.16 24.64 8.07
CA TRP A 298 -6.55 24.47 7.68
C TRP A 298 -7.45 24.16 8.89
N MET A 299 -7.00 23.31 9.81
CA MET A 299 -7.72 22.97 11.04
C MET A 299 -7.89 24.21 11.91
N GLU A 300 -6.86 25.02 12.10
CA GLU A 300 -6.92 26.29 12.85
C GLU A 300 -7.92 27.25 12.19
N LYS A 301 -7.83 27.43 10.87
CA LYS A 301 -8.77 28.29 10.11
C LYS A 301 -10.22 27.82 10.23
N LYS A 302 -10.46 26.52 10.38
CA LYS A 302 -11.79 25.90 10.50
C LYS A 302 -12.24 25.70 11.95
N HIS A 303 -11.39 26.07 12.92
CA HIS A 303 -11.63 25.92 14.36
C HIS A 303 -11.83 24.45 14.78
N PHE A 304 -11.07 23.53 14.16
CA PHE A 304 -11.01 22.14 14.59
C PHE A 304 -9.80 21.93 15.49
N ASP A 305 -10.04 21.44 16.71
CA ASP A 305 -9.01 21.17 17.70
C ASP A 305 -8.31 19.81 17.50
N ARG A 306 -9.01 18.84 16.84
CA ARG A 306 -8.52 17.49 16.58
C ARG A 306 -9.15 16.87 15.33
N LEU A 307 -8.48 15.82 14.77
CA LEU A 307 -8.93 15.14 13.54
C LEU A 307 -10.34 14.57 13.65
N THR A 308 -10.69 14.00 14.80
CA THR A 308 -12.02 13.37 15.02
C THR A 308 -13.19 14.33 14.86
N ARG A 309 -12.95 15.68 14.93
CA ARG A 309 -13.99 16.68 14.74
C ARG A 309 -14.46 16.82 13.30
N PHE A 310 -13.65 16.41 12.34
CA PHE A 310 -14.00 16.56 10.93
C PHE A 310 -13.82 15.29 10.09
N LYS A 311 -13.13 14.26 10.59
CA LYS A 311 -12.97 12.99 9.90
C LYS A 311 -14.34 12.43 9.48
N GLY A 312 -14.49 12.11 8.20
CA GLY A 312 -15.71 11.55 7.64
C GLY A 312 -16.87 12.53 7.49
N LYS A 313 -16.68 13.84 7.71
CA LYS A 313 -17.78 14.81 7.51
C LYS A 313 -18.31 14.87 6.08
N MET A 314 -17.51 14.44 5.13
CA MET A 314 -17.88 14.34 3.70
C MET A 314 -17.95 12.88 3.23
N SER A 315 -18.23 11.94 4.12
CA SER A 315 -18.61 10.59 3.73
C SER A 315 -19.97 10.59 3.03
N GLN A 316 -20.24 9.59 2.23
CA GLN A 316 -21.52 9.47 1.51
C GLN A 316 -22.70 9.49 2.47
N GLU A 317 -22.62 8.76 3.58
CA GLU A 317 -23.70 8.62 4.54
C GLU A 317 -23.99 9.94 5.29
N LYS A 318 -22.95 10.74 5.57
CA LYS A 318 -23.10 12.06 6.23
C LYS A 318 -23.39 13.20 5.24
N SER A 319 -23.39 12.91 3.94
CA SER A 319 -23.70 13.91 2.92
C SER A 319 -25.21 14.22 2.91
N THR A 320 -25.55 15.49 2.72
CA THR A 320 -26.95 15.93 2.49
C THR A 320 -27.53 15.41 1.18
N ASP A 321 -26.68 15.04 0.24
CA ASP A 321 -27.06 14.43 -1.04
C ASP A 321 -26.13 13.24 -1.37
N PRO A 322 -26.42 12.04 -0.81
CA PRO A 322 -25.60 10.85 -1.05
C PRO A 322 -25.49 10.46 -2.54
N SER A 323 -26.48 10.84 -3.37
CA SER A 323 -26.51 10.51 -4.80
C SER A 323 -25.36 11.17 -5.59
N ILE A 324 -24.75 12.23 -5.04
CA ILE A 324 -23.57 12.88 -5.63
C ILE A 324 -22.40 11.90 -5.83
N TYR A 325 -22.28 10.90 -4.97
CA TYR A 325 -21.21 9.87 -5.04
C TYR A 325 -21.53 8.77 -6.06
N GLU A 326 -22.75 8.78 -6.65
CA GLU A 326 -23.25 7.77 -7.56
C GLU A 326 -23.37 8.30 -9.01
N ARG A 327 -24.13 7.58 -9.83
CA ARG A 327 -24.28 7.85 -11.28
C ARG A 327 -24.91 9.20 -11.60
N VAL A 328 -25.78 9.74 -10.75
CA VAL A 328 -26.56 10.97 -10.99
C VAL A 328 -25.65 12.19 -11.19
N GLN A 329 -24.42 12.13 -10.71
CA GLN A 329 -23.43 13.19 -10.83
C GLN A 329 -23.24 13.69 -12.27
N PHE A 330 -23.16 12.78 -13.27
CA PHE A 330 -22.93 13.16 -14.65
C PHE A 330 -24.06 14.03 -15.19
N MET A 331 -25.30 13.62 -14.99
CA MET A 331 -26.48 14.36 -15.48
C MET A 331 -26.62 15.73 -14.81
N ARG A 332 -26.29 15.83 -13.52
CA ARG A 332 -26.38 17.09 -12.76
C ARG A 332 -25.40 18.15 -13.27
N TYR A 333 -24.18 17.74 -13.63
CA TYR A 333 -23.14 18.68 -14.05
C TYR A 333 -23.13 18.96 -15.56
N PHE A 334 -23.61 18.06 -16.37
CA PHE A 334 -23.57 18.18 -17.83
C PHE A 334 -24.94 18.36 -18.48
N GLY A 335 -26.03 17.90 -17.88
CA GLY A 335 -27.40 17.99 -18.46
C GLY A 335 -27.92 19.42 -18.62
N GLY A 336 -27.39 20.40 -17.91
CA GLY A 336 -27.78 21.81 -17.98
C GLY A 336 -26.87 22.73 -18.78
N LYS A 337 -25.71 22.25 -19.23
CA LYS A 337 -24.72 23.08 -19.95
C LYS A 337 -24.97 23.02 -21.46
N LYS A 338 -25.89 23.84 -21.96
CA LYS A 338 -26.12 23.99 -23.41
C LYS A 338 -24.97 24.64 -24.21
N ASN A 339 -23.97 25.25 -23.56
CA ASN A 339 -22.87 25.92 -24.23
C ASN A 339 -21.57 25.82 -23.39
N VAL A 340 -20.87 24.72 -23.47
CA VAL A 340 -19.44 24.70 -23.12
C VAL A 340 -18.67 24.89 -24.43
N GLN A 341 -18.23 26.12 -24.72
CA GLN A 341 -17.18 26.32 -25.70
C GLN A 341 -15.94 25.58 -25.19
N MET A 342 -15.61 24.48 -25.85
CA MET A 342 -14.30 23.86 -25.67
C MET A 342 -13.24 24.85 -26.18
N LYS A 343 -12.41 25.36 -25.29
CA LYS A 343 -11.15 26.02 -25.65
C LYS A 343 -10.06 24.97 -25.69
#